data_0f0a29261988738047326b5601ccde41
#
_entry.id   0f0a29261988738047326b5601ccde41
#
_cell.length_a   1.000
_cell.length_b   1.000
_cell.length_c   1.000
_cell.angle_alpha   90.00
_cell.angle_beta   90.00
_cell.angle_gamma   90.00
#
_symmetry.space_group_name_H-M   'P 1'
#
loop_
_entity.id
_entity.type
_entity.pdbx_description
1 polymer ?
#
loop_
_entity_poly.entity_id
_entity_poly.type
_entity_poly.pdbx_seq_one_letter_code
_entity_poly.pdbx_strand_id
1 'polypeptide(L)'
;DKNYDEALSLAQTHWDSYPYALSHPYVAFWAAKIQQKLDKEEQAKSSFEKLIAEHPHSFYAYRSKQILEDKNDWYLMPASNFFVGFPSWNWPRVYTDKEIIAKYDKDVLELIKIREFDFVLSLYDEAKLNKKFKMYLQANAQEHMKAIRTAYFSLKHQDKPDHNDLYFQYAFPLAYADLIYDNSGKNKKVDPLLVHALIRQESFYQEDIESKVGAVGLMQLMPYTAKVVARRLNLRPPRKYDLMHADINIKLGVNYMEEVFGQFENNMINAIASYNAGPVAVKKWMNLYQEADKDYYIESIPYEETRNYVKQVLANYWIYRELYS
;
A
#
# COMPACT_ATOMS: atom_id res chain seq x y z
N ASP A 1 19.32 8.01 25.99
CA ASP A 1 19.56 9.40 26.38
C ASP A 1 18.38 10.26 26.02
N LYS A 2 17.83 11.01 27.01
CA LYS A 2 16.69 11.91 26.79
C LYS A 2 17.17 13.35 26.50
N ASN A 3 18.20 13.53 25.68
CA ASN A 3 18.64 14.85 25.28
C ASN A 3 17.78 15.36 24.12
N TYR A 4 16.57 15.81 24.45
CA TYR A 4 15.58 16.27 23.47
C TYR A 4 16.00 17.55 22.73
N ASP A 5 16.73 18.46 23.40
CA ASP A 5 17.18 19.72 22.75
C ASP A 5 18.25 19.46 21.70
N GLU A 6 19.19 18.57 21.96
CA GLU A 6 20.18 18.15 20.97
C GLU A 6 19.51 17.41 19.80
N ALA A 7 18.55 16.52 20.08
CA ALA A 7 17.78 15.82 19.05
C ALA A 7 17.00 16.79 18.14
N LEU A 8 16.38 17.83 18.71
CA LEU A 8 15.72 18.87 17.92
C LEU A 8 16.69 19.68 17.07
N SER A 9 17.86 20.03 17.60
CA SER A 9 18.89 20.74 16.85
C SER A 9 19.39 19.92 15.65
N LEU A 10 19.63 18.62 15.85
CA LEU A 10 20.03 17.70 14.79
C LEU A 10 18.91 17.53 13.75
N ALA A 11 17.67 17.44 14.17
CA ALA A 11 16.52 17.33 13.29
C ALA A 11 16.38 18.59 12.41
N GLN A 12 16.55 19.78 12.99
CA GLN A 12 16.53 21.04 12.24
C GLN A 12 17.68 21.10 11.23
N THR A 13 18.88 20.72 11.62
CA THR A 13 20.04 20.66 10.74
C THR A 13 19.79 19.70 9.56
N HIS A 14 19.19 18.52 9.83
CA HIS A 14 18.82 17.56 8.79
C HIS A 14 17.77 18.14 7.84
N TRP A 15 16.75 18.81 8.39
CA TRP A 15 15.69 19.43 7.61
C TRP A 15 16.23 20.45 6.62
N ASP A 16 17.09 21.33 7.09
CA ASP A 16 17.63 22.41 6.27
C ASP A 16 18.65 21.91 5.24
N SER A 17 19.44 20.89 5.61
CA SER A 17 20.54 20.39 4.76
C SER A 17 20.12 19.34 3.73
N TYR A 18 19.04 18.57 4.01
CA TYR A 18 18.66 17.42 3.20
C TYR A 18 17.15 17.37 2.89
N PRO A 19 16.56 18.41 2.26
CA PRO A 19 15.10 18.50 2.08
C PRO A 19 14.49 17.40 1.21
N TYR A 20 15.32 16.74 0.38
CA TYR A 20 14.89 15.65 -0.50
C TYR A 20 15.29 14.25 0.00
N ALA A 21 15.84 14.13 1.20
CA ALA A 21 16.21 12.84 1.76
C ALA A 21 14.97 11.97 2.03
N LEU A 22 15.07 10.67 1.76
CA LEU A 22 14.00 9.72 2.08
C LEU A 22 13.69 9.65 3.58
N SER A 23 14.66 10.02 4.43
CA SER A 23 14.52 10.12 5.89
C SER A 23 13.80 11.38 6.36
N HIS A 24 13.58 12.37 5.49
CA HIS A 24 13.01 13.66 5.85
C HIS A 24 11.64 13.54 6.59
N PRO A 25 10.65 12.80 6.11
CA PRO A 25 9.39 12.65 6.82
C PRO A 25 9.52 11.98 8.21
N TYR A 26 10.45 11.05 8.35
CA TYR A 26 10.77 10.40 9.63
C TYR A 26 11.32 11.42 10.64
N VAL A 27 12.33 12.17 10.24
CA VAL A 27 12.98 13.16 11.13
C VAL A 27 12.00 14.25 11.53
N ALA A 28 11.20 14.75 10.59
CA ALA A 28 10.16 15.75 10.84
C ALA A 28 9.12 15.28 11.85
N PHE A 29 8.62 14.06 11.68
CA PHE A 29 7.63 13.46 12.58
C PHE A 29 8.16 13.35 14.02
N TRP A 30 9.37 12.81 14.19
CA TRP A 30 9.96 12.65 15.51
C TRP A 30 10.36 13.97 16.16
N ALA A 31 10.76 14.98 15.37
CA ALA A 31 10.95 16.33 15.89
C ALA A 31 9.65 16.91 16.46
N ALA A 32 8.53 16.75 15.74
CA ALA A 32 7.22 17.18 16.24
C ALA A 32 6.78 16.42 17.51
N LYS A 33 6.99 15.10 17.55
CA LYS A 33 6.74 14.27 18.76
C LYS A 33 7.60 14.71 19.96
N ILE A 34 8.86 15.10 19.75
CA ILE A 34 9.71 15.65 20.79
C ILE A 34 9.21 17.01 21.26
N GLN A 35 8.77 17.88 20.35
CA GLN A 35 8.17 19.17 20.72
C GLN A 35 6.94 18.97 21.61
N GLN A 36 6.04 18.03 21.30
CA GLN A 36 4.92 17.67 22.19
C GLN A 36 5.41 17.21 23.55
N LYS A 37 6.46 16.39 23.61
CA LYS A 37 7.03 15.89 24.87
C LYS A 37 7.66 16.98 25.75
N LEU A 38 8.00 18.11 25.14
CA LEU A 38 8.55 19.31 25.80
C LEU A 38 7.48 20.38 26.08
N ASP A 39 6.18 20.02 25.98
CA ASP A 39 5.03 20.93 26.15
C ASP A 39 5.05 22.14 25.20
N LYS A 40 5.69 21.99 24.01
CA LYS A 40 5.75 22.99 22.94
C LYS A 40 4.66 22.74 21.89
N GLU A 41 3.39 22.69 22.32
CA GLU A 41 2.25 22.24 21.53
C GLU A 41 2.06 23.00 20.21
N GLU A 42 2.16 24.35 20.21
CA GLU A 42 2.01 25.14 18.98
C GLU A 42 3.11 24.86 17.95
N GLN A 43 4.34 24.62 18.42
CA GLN A 43 5.46 24.26 17.54
C GLN A 43 5.27 22.86 16.97
N ALA A 44 4.84 21.91 17.79
CA ALA A 44 4.54 20.54 17.35
C ALA A 44 3.45 20.52 16.29
N LYS A 45 2.35 21.26 16.52
CA LYS A 45 1.26 21.40 15.58
C LYS A 45 1.75 21.93 14.22
N SER A 46 2.50 23.04 14.24
CA SER A 46 3.07 23.63 13.01
C SER A 46 4.00 22.65 12.29
N SER A 47 4.80 21.87 13.02
CA SER A 47 5.70 20.87 12.44
C SER A 47 4.92 19.71 11.81
N PHE A 48 3.84 19.23 12.42
CA PHE A 48 2.97 18.21 11.83
C PHE A 48 2.25 18.73 10.58
N GLU A 49 1.70 19.95 10.61
CA GLU A 49 1.04 20.57 9.45
C GLU A 49 2.01 20.73 8.27
N LYS A 50 3.24 21.17 8.53
CA LYS A 50 4.30 21.27 7.52
C LYS A 50 4.65 19.90 6.92
N LEU A 51 4.80 18.87 7.76
CA LEU A 51 5.05 17.50 7.30
C LEU A 51 3.93 16.98 6.40
N ILE A 52 2.67 17.24 6.76
CA ILE A 52 1.51 16.85 5.95
C ILE A 52 1.54 17.54 4.59
N ALA A 53 1.85 18.85 4.55
CA ALA A 53 1.90 19.61 3.31
C ALA A 53 3.05 19.16 2.37
N GLU A 54 4.23 18.86 2.92
CA GLU A 54 5.39 18.50 2.12
C GLU A 54 5.42 17.02 1.69
N HIS A 55 4.81 16.12 2.49
CA HIS A 55 4.83 14.66 2.26
C HIS A 55 3.45 14.01 2.43
N PRO A 56 2.39 14.47 1.75
CA PRO A 56 0.98 14.18 2.05
C PRO A 56 0.62 12.69 2.05
N HIS A 57 1.37 11.85 1.30
CA HIS A 57 1.10 10.42 1.14
C HIS A 57 2.07 9.52 1.91
N SER A 58 2.88 10.11 2.80
CA SER A 58 3.78 9.33 3.65
C SER A 58 3.06 8.76 4.88
N PHE A 59 3.56 7.63 5.39
CA PHE A 59 3.13 7.08 6.68
C PHE A 59 3.09 8.15 7.79
N TYR A 60 4.14 8.97 7.85
CA TYR A 60 4.28 9.98 8.90
C TYR A 60 3.28 11.14 8.75
N ALA A 61 2.93 11.51 7.52
CA ALA A 61 1.88 12.51 7.29
C ALA A 61 0.50 12.02 7.74
N TYR A 62 0.16 10.76 7.45
CA TYR A 62 -1.08 10.16 7.95
C TYR A 62 -1.11 10.07 9.47
N ARG A 63 0.01 9.69 10.10
CA ARG A 63 0.10 9.70 11.56
C ARG A 63 -0.03 11.11 12.13
N SER A 64 0.57 12.10 11.50
CA SER A 64 0.43 13.51 11.90
C SER A 64 -1.01 13.99 11.82
N LYS A 65 -1.76 13.66 10.74
CA LYS A 65 -3.20 13.95 10.63
C LYS A 65 -3.98 13.34 11.81
N GLN A 66 -3.75 12.05 12.10
CA GLN A 66 -4.45 11.36 13.19
C GLN A 66 -4.15 11.98 14.56
N ILE A 67 -2.91 12.40 14.81
CA ILE A 67 -2.51 13.08 16.05
C ILE A 67 -3.20 14.43 16.17
N LEU A 68 -3.22 15.24 15.11
CA LEU A 68 -3.86 16.56 15.10
C LEU A 68 -5.38 16.48 15.24
N GLU A 69 -6.00 15.40 14.78
CA GLU A 69 -7.45 15.16 14.86
C GLU A 69 -7.86 14.41 16.14
N ASP A 70 -6.90 14.16 17.05
CA ASP A 70 -7.08 13.33 18.25
C ASP A 70 -7.68 11.94 17.95
N LYS A 71 -7.39 11.43 16.75
CA LYS A 71 -7.82 10.11 16.29
C LYS A 71 -6.70 9.11 16.50
N ASN A 72 -6.72 8.40 17.59
CA ASN A 72 -5.76 7.31 17.86
C ASN A 72 -6.16 5.98 17.19
N ASP A 73 -6.97 6.03 16.14
CA ASP A 73 -7.51 4.86 15.44
C ASP A 73 -6.52 4.29 14.44
N TRP A 74 -5.56 3.52 14.94
CA TRP A 74 -4.70 2.68 14.11
C TRP A 74 -5.49 1.61 13.36
N TYR A 75 -6.63 1.24 13.90
CA TYR A 75 -7.56 0.29 13.37
C TYR A 75 -8.89 0.98 13.13
N LEU A 76 -9.08 1.43 11.93
CA LEU A 76 -10.43 1.78 11.47
C LEU A 76 -11.18 0.45 11.29
N MET A 77 -12.31 0.29 12.00
CA MET A 77 -13.19 -0.87 11.84
C MET A 77 -13.36 -1.21 10.36
N PRO A 78 -13.43 -2.50 10.00
CA PRO A 78 -13.69 -2.89 8.63
C PRO A 78 -14.83 -2.04 8.07
N ALA A 79 -14.67 -1.53 6.87
CA ALA A 79 -15.72 -0.78 6.18
C ALA A 79 -16.87 -1.73 5.80
N SER A 80 -17.54 -2.27 6.81
CA SER A 80 -18.61 -3.28 6.65
C SER A 80 -19.79 -2.77 5.82
N ASN A 81 -19.89 -1.49 5.56
CA ASN A 81 -21.02 -0.86 4.88
C ASN A 81 -20.69 -0.32 3.48
N PHE A 82 -19.44 -0.33 3.03
CA PHE A 82 -19.05 0.36 1.79
C PHE A 82 -18.92 -0.54 0.56
N PHE A 83 -18.84 -1.85 0.72
CA PHE A 83 -18.65 -2.77 -0.39
C PHE A 83 -19.94 -3.40 -0.91
N VAL A 84 -21.04 -2.66 -0.96
CA VAL A 84 -22.24 -3.12 -1.66
C VAL A 84 -22.06 -2.79 -3.15
N GLY A 85 -21.40 -3.71 -3.87
CA GLY A 85 -21.44 -3.71 -5.33
C GLY A 85 -20.41 -2.82 -6.00
N PHE A 86 -19.10 -3.04 -5.78
CA PHE A 86 -18.13 -2.61 -6.77
C PHE A 86 -18.35 -3.44 -8.05
N PRO A 87 -18.64 -2.77 -9.19
CA PRO A 87 -18.64 -3.47 -10.48
C PRO A 87 -17.24 -4.03 -10.73
N SER A 88 -17.16 -5.08 -11.51
CA SER A 88 -15.88 -5.65 -11.95
C SER A 88 -14.89 -4.52 -12.29
N TRP A 89 -13.77 -4.45 -11.57
CA TRP A 89 -12.79 -3.40 -11.78
C TRP A 89 -12.19 -3.51 -13.17
N ASN A 90 -12.25 -2.42 -13.93
CA ASN A 90 -11.51 -2.26 -15.18
C ASN A 90 -10.61 -1.04 -15.06
N TRP A 91 -9.42 -1.11 -15.65
CA TRP A 91 -8.53 0.04 -15.71
C TRP A 91 -9.24 1.20 -16.39
N PRO A 92 -9.32 2.39 -15.77
CA PRO A 92 -10.04 3.52 -16.32
C PRO A 92 -9.53 3.91 -17.70
N ARG A 93 -10.43 4.17 -18.62
CA ARG A 93 -10.07 4.62 -19.97
C ARG A 93 -9.58 6.06 -19.94
N VAL A 94 -8.44 6.33 -20.59
CA VAL A 94 -7.78 7.62 -20.58
C VAL A 94 -8.27 8.55 -21.67
N TYR A 95 -8.58 8.01 -22.83
CA TYR A 95 -9.01 8.75 -24.01
C TYR A 95 -10.26 8.13 -24.67
N THR A 96 -11.11 8.99 -25.21
CA THR A 96 -12.19 8.58 -26.11
C THR A 96 -11.63 8.09 -27.44
N ASP A 97 -12.44 7.37 -28.23
CA ASP A 97 -12.06 6.91 -29.58
C ASP A 97 -11.62 8.07 -30.47
N LYS A 98 -12.35 9.20 -30.41
CA LYS A 98 -12.01 10.41 -31.18
C LYS A 98 -10.66 11.00 -30.80
N GLU A 99 -10.33 11.01 -29.51
CA GLU A 99 -9.04 11.51 -29.02
C GLU A 99 -7.89 10.59 -29.41
N ILE A 100 -8.10 9.27 -29.41
CA ILE A 100 -7.08 8.31 -29.87
C ILE A 100 -6.80 8.53 -31.36
N ILE A 101 -7.84 8.62 -32.20
CA ILE A 101 -7.68 8.86 -33.61
C ILE A 101 -6.96 10.19 -33.89
N ALA A 102 -7.34 11.24 -33.17
CA ALA A 102 -6.76 12.58 -33.36
C ALA A 102 -5.29 12.68 -32.92
N LYS A 103 -4.88 11.89 -31.91
CA LYS A 103 -3.51 11.98 -31.31
C LYS A 103 -2.55 10.94 -31.88
N TYR A 104 -3.05 9.79 -32.27
CA TYR A 104 -2.21 8.64 -32.63
C TYR A 104 -2.52 8.10 -34.03
N ASP A 105 -3.70 7.65 -34.33
CA ASP A 105 -4.36 7.34 -35.61
C ASP A 105 -5.49 6.31 -35.44
N LYS A 106 -6.11 5.91 -36.56
CA LYS A 106 -7.20 4.93 -36.56
C LYS A 106 -6.70 3.50 -36.31
N ASP A 107 -5.50 3.17 -36.76
CA ASP A 107 -4.94 1.82 -36.66
C ASP A 107 -4.61 1.52 -35.17
N VAL A 108 -4.12 2.52 -34.43
CA VAL A 108 -3.92 2.41 -32.97
C VAL A 108 -5.24 2.14 -32.25
N LEU A 109 -6.33 2.80 -32.64
CA LEU A 109 -7.64 2.53 -32.06
C LEU A 109 -8.10 1.09 -32.32
N GLU A 110 -7.93 0.59 -33.54
CA GLU A 110 -8.32 -0.79 -33.87
C GLU A 110 -7.48 -1.82 -33.10
N LEU A 111 -6.18 -1.59 -32.95
CA LEU A 111 -5.30 -2.42 -32.10
C LEU A 111 -5.77 -2.45 -30.64
N ILE A 112 -6.14 -1.29 -30.08
CA ILE A 112 -6.68 -1.21 -28.71
C ILE A 112 -8.01 -1.97 -28.60
N LYS A 113 -8.89 -1.91 -29.58
CA LYS A 113 -10.17 -2.64 -29.59
C LYS A 113 -9.98 -4.16 -29.56
N ILE A 114 -8.98 -4.66 -30.25
CA ILE A 114 -8.62 -6.09 -30.26
C ILE A 114 -7.65 -6.47 -29.13
N ARG A 115 -7.36 -5.53 -28.21
CA ARG A 115 -6.54 -5.71 -27.02
C ARG A 115 -5.06 -5.98 -27.26
N GLU A 116 -4.52 -5.55 -28.39
CA GLU A 116 -3.09 -5.64 -28.75
C GLU A 116 -2.27 -4.50 -28.11
N PHE A 117 -2.39 -4.34 -26.78
CA PHE A 117 -1.76 -3.23 -26.03
C PHE A 117 -0.24 -3.28 -26.05
N ASP A 118 0.35 -4.48 -25.94
CA ASP A 118 1.81 -4.67 -26.01
C ASP A 118 2.36 -4.23 -27.36
N PHE A 119 1.64 -4.57 -28.43
CA PHE A 119 2.01 -4.16 -29.77
C PHE A 119 1.94 -2.63 -29.93
N VAL A 120 0.87 -2.00 -29.41
CA VAL A 120 0.77 -0.52 -29.40
C VAL A 120 1.92 0.10 -28.63
N LEU A 121 2.29 -0.43 -27.46
CA LEU A 121 3.46 0.04 -26.72
C LEU A 121 4.76 -0.05 -27.52
N SER A 122 4.93 -1.13 -28.27
CA SER A 122 6.12 -1.36 -29.10
C SER A 122 6.27 -0.41 -30.29
N LEU A 123 5.18 0.20 -30.75
CA LEU A 123 5.17 1.17 -31.87
C LEU A 123 5.77 2.53 -31.48
N TYR A 124 5.88 2.83 -30.19
CA TYR A 124 6.28 4.13 -29.72
C TYR A 124 7.48 4.07 -28.76
N ASP A 125 8.30 5.13 -28.77
CA ASP A 125 9.25 5.36 -27.70
C ASP A 125 8.47 5.72 -26.42
N GLU A 126 8.48 4.83 -25.44
CA GLU A 126 7.74 5.00 -24.20
C GLU A 126 8.08 6.32 -23.46
N ALA A 127 9.29 6.87 -23.65
CA ALA A 127 9.69 8.13 -23.02
C ALA A 127 8.95 9.34 -23.63
N LYS A 128 8.48 9.21 -24.88
CA LYS A 128 7.76 10.27 -25.62
C LYS A 128 6.25 10.13 -25.53
N LEU A 129 5.72 8.99 -25.08
CA LEU A 129 4.29 8.81 -24.89
C LEU A 129 3.76 9.76 -23.81
N ASN A 130 2.54 10.28 -24.04
CA ASN A 130 1.81 10.97 -22.98
C ASN A 130 1.66 10.04 -21.76
N LYS A 131 2.00 10.53 -20.56
CA LYS A 131 2.01 9.71 -19.33
C LYS A 131 0.70 8.99 -19.07
N LYS A 132 -0.46 9.64 -19.30
CA LYS A 132 -1.78 9.01 -19.10
C LYS A 132 -1.99 7.86 -20.09
N PHE A 133 -1.65 8.06 -21.35
CA PHE A 133 -1.80 7.03 -22.38
C PHE A 133 -0.85 5.86 -22.17
N LYS A 134 0.41 6.14 -21.85
CA LYS A 134 1.39 5.13 -21.47
C LYS A 134 0.89 4.26 -20.30
N MET A 135 0.41 4.88 -19.24
CA MET A 135 -0.14 4.23 -18.06
C MET A 135 -1.33 3.31 -18.43
N TYR A 136 -2.24 3.79 -19.28
CA TYR A 136 -3.37 3.02 -19.78
C TYR A 136 -2.92 1.78 -20.59
N LEU A 137 -1.99 1.96 -21.50
CA LEU A 137 -1.45 0.86 -22.31
C LEU A 137 -0.75 -0.17 -21.41
N GLN A 138 0.16 0.26 -20.53
CA GLN A 138 0.88 -0.60 -19.59
C GLN A 138 -0.07 -1.42 -18.72
N ALA A 139 -1.11 -0.80 -18.19
CA ALA A 139 -2.08 -1.49 -17.32
C ALA A 139 -2.85 -2.58 -18.08
N ASN A 140 -3.28 -2.30 -19.31
CA ASN A 140 -4.02 -3.26 -20.12
C ASN A 140 -3.13 -4.30 -20.80
N ALA A 141 -1.83 -4.03 -20.93
CA ALA A 141 -0.79 -4.99 -21.33
C ALA A 141 -0.31 -5.89 -20.16
N GLN A 142 -1.02 -5.87 -19.03
CA GLN A 142 -0.67 -6.59 -17.81
C GLN A 142 0.68 -6.15 -17.15
N GLU A 143 1.27 -5.05 -17.59
CA GLU A 143 2.43 -4.43 -16.98
C GLU A 143 2.04 -3.58 -15.74
N HIS A 144 1.28 -4.17 -14.82
CA HIS A 144 0.63 -3.50 -13.70
C HIS A 144 1.61 -2.68 -12.85
N MET A 145 2.77 -3.25 -12.53
CA MET A 145 3.81 -2.55 -11.77
C MET A 145 4.25 -1.25 -12.46
N LYS A 146 4.47 -1.29 -13.78
CA LYS A 146 4.89 -0.10 -14.54
C LYS A 146 3.79 0.97 -14.53
N ALA A 147 2.52 0.56 -14.77
CA ALA A 147 1.37 1.46 -14.75
C ALA A 147 1.20 2.13 -13.38
N ILE A 148 1.21 1.36 -12.29
CA ILE A 148 1.09 1.85 -10.91
C ILE A 148 2.23 2.82 -10.58
N ARG A 149 3.47 2.49 -10.93
CA ARG A 149 4.62 3.37 -10.71
C ARG A 149 4.52 4.66 -11.51
N THR A 150 4.14 4.59 -12.80
CA THR A 150 3.93 5.78 -13.66
C THR A 150 2.88 6.71 -13.04
N ALA A 151 1.77 6.15 -12.55
CA ALA A 151 0.74 6.90 -11.87
C ALA A 151 1.26 7.52 -10.55
N TYR A 152 1.85 6.71 -9.68
CA TYR A 152 2.32 7.14 -8.37
C TYR A 152 3.35 8.28 -8.45
N PHE A 153 4.33 8.18 -9.36
CA PHE A 153 5.30 9.27 -9.56
C PHE A 153 4.68 10.55 -10.15
N SER A 154 3.48 10.46 -10.72
CA SER A 154 2.74 11.62 -11.21
C SER A 154 1.93 12.33 -10.13
N LEU A 155 1.72 11.69 -8.97
CA LEU A 155 1.00 12.24 -7.83
C LEU A 155 1.84 13.18 -6.93
N LYS A 156 3.11 13.37 -7.22
CA LYS A 156 4.12 14.00 -6.35
C LYS A 156 3.76 15.40 -5.81
N HIS A 157 2.74 16.05 -6.39
CA HIS A 157 2.34 17.41 -6.05
C HIS A 157 0.83 17.56 -5.77
N GLN A 158 0.16 16.43 -5.46
CA GLN A 158 -1.27 16.48 -5.12
C GLN A 158 -1.44 16.39 -3.61
N ASP A 159 -2.16 17.35 -3.03
CA ASP A 159 -2.29 17.51 -1.58
C ASP A 159 -3.24 16.49 -0.95
N LYS A 160 -4.25 16.00 -1.69
CA LYS A 160 -5.27 15.07 -1.18
C LYS A 160 -5.62 13.99 -2.19
N PRO A 161 -5.81 12.73 -1.74
CA PRO A 161 -6.38 11.70 -2.59
C PRO A 161 -7.78 12.10 -3.09
N ASP A 162 -8.00 11.95 -4.39
CA ASP A 162 -9.29 12.09 -5.03
C ASP A 162 -9.56 10.86 -5.89
N HIS A 163 -10.63 10.13 -5.59
CA HIS A 163 -11.04 8.94 -6.33
C HIS A 163 -11.41 9.22 -7.79
N ASN A 164 -11.72 10.47 -8.14
CA ASN A 164 -11.95 10.90 -9.53
C ASN A 164 -10.65 11.20 -10.27
N ASP A 165 -9.53 11.36 -9.55
CA ASP A 165 -8.25 11.58 -10.19
C ASP A 165 -7.72 10.29 -10.81
N LEU A 166 -7.46 10.35 -12.11
CA LEU A 166 -7.00 9.21 -12.88
C LEU A 166 -5.69 8.61 -12.34
N TYR A 167 -4.76 9.44 -11.88
CA TYR A 167 -3.49 8.94 -11.35
C TYR A 167 -3.69 8.18 -10.03
N PHE A 168 -4.61 8.62 -9.15
CA PHE A 168 -4.95 7.86 -7.95
C PHE A 168 -5.61 6.52 -8.27
N GLN A 169 -6.54 6.49 -9.23
CA GLN A 169 -7.17 5.23 -9.65
C GLN A 169 -6.16 4.21 -10.20
N TYR A 170 -5.14 4.67 -10.89
CA TYR A 170 -4.07 3.80 -11.39
C TYR A 170 -3.02 3.47 -10.32
N ALA A 171 -2.69 4.39 -9.43
CA ALA A 171 -1.72 4.15 -8.37
C ALA A 171 -2.25 3.24 -7.26
N PHE A 172 -3.57 3.25 -7.03
CA PHE A 172 -4.28 2.48 -6.00
C PHE A 172 -5.50 1.78 -6.59
N PRO A 173 -5.31 0.81 -7.49
CA PRO A 173 -6.41 0.15 -8.19
C PRO A 173 -7.18 -0.81 -7.25
N LEU A 174 -8.47 -1.03 -7.58
CA LEU A 174 -9.30 -2.07 -6.96
C LEU A 174 -9.34 -3.36 -7.80
N ALA A 175 -8.25 -3.69 -8.48
CA ALA A 175 -8.17 -4.93 -9.24
C ALA A 175 -8.46 -6.15 -8.34
N TYR A 176 -9.19 -7.14 -8.88
CA TYR A 176 -9.65 -8.32 -8.15
C TYR A 176 -10.61 -8.03 -6.98
N ALA A 177 -11.32 -6.89 -7.00
CA ALA A 177 -12.21 -6.49 -5.91
C ALA A 177 -13.22 -7.56 -5.52
N ASP A 178 -13.85 -8.23 -6.50
CA ASP A 178 -14.82 -9.30 -6.24
C ASP A 178 -14.19 -10.47 -5.49
N LEU A 179 -13.02 -10.95 -5.95
CA LEU A 179 -12.28 -12.04 -5.29
C LEU A 179 -11.84 -11.66 -3.88
N ILE A 180 -11.37 -10.43 -3.71
CA ILE A 180 -10.93 -9.93 -2.41
C ILE A 180 -12.14 -9.84 -1.46
N TYR A 181 -13.25 -9.26 -1.91
CA TYR A 181 -14.45 -9.12 -1.10
C TYR A 181 -15.07 -10.47 -0.70
N ASP A 182 -15.15 -11.43 -1.61
CA ASP A 182 -15.66 -12.77 -1.32
C ASP A 182 -14.82 -13.50 -0.28
N ASN A 183 -13.53 -13.20 -0.20
CA ASN A 183 -12.62 -13.83 0.75
C ASN A 183 -12.39 -13.04 2.04
N SER A 184 -12.59 -11.72 2.07
CA SER A 184 -12.32 -10.85 3.24
C SER A 184 -13.50 -9.99 3.71
N GLY A 185 -14.58 -9.84 2.91
CA GLY A 185 -15.64 -8.86 3.17
C GLY A 185 -16.63 -9.30 4.25
N LYS A 186 -17.49 -10.29 3.95
CA LYS A 186 -18.62 -10.68 4.79
C LYS A 186 -18.18 -11.36 6.09
N ASN A 187 -18.45 -10.71 7.23
CA ASN A 187 -18.19 -11.25 8.58
C ASN A 187 -16.73 -11.68 8.84
N LYS A 188 -15.79 -11.16 8.07
CA LYS A 188 -14.36 -11.41 8.22
C LYS A 188 -13.71 -10.29 9.05
N LYS A 189 -12.55 -10.60 9.61
CA LYS A 189 -11.78 -9.65 10.44
C LYS A 189 -10.87 -8.75 9.61
N VAL A 190 -10.53 -9.16 8.40
CA VAL A 190 -9.63 -8.43 7.51
C VAL A 190 -10.43 -7.53 6.60
N ASP A 191 -10.15 -6.23 6.67
CA ASP A 191 -10.73 -5.23 5.78
C ASP A 191 -10.27 -5.49 4.33
N PRO A 192 -11.19 -5.56 3.34
CA PRO A 192 -10.83 -5.70 1.92
C PRO A 192 -9.82 -4.65 1.43
N LEU A 193 -9.90 -3.42 1.92
CA LEU A 193 -8.93 -2.37 1.55
C LEU A 193 -7.53 -2.62 2.12
N LEU A 194 -7.42 -3.32 3.26
CA LEU A 194 -6.14 -3.79 3.75
C LEU A 194 -5.55 -4.89 2.85
N VAL A 195 -6.40 -5.77 2.30
CA VAL A 195 -5.94 -6.78 1.33
C VAL A 195 -5.41 -6.11 0.07
N HIS A 196 -6.09 -5.07 -0.45
CA HIS A 196 -5.58 -4.27 -1.56
C HIS A 196 -4.23 -3.61 -1.23
N ALA A 197 -4.08 -3.08 -0.02
CA ALA A 197 -2.83 -2.48 0.43
C ALA A 197 -1.68 -3.50 0.51
N LEU A 198 -1.97 -4.72 0.97
CA LEU A 198 -1.02 -5.84 0.99
C LEU A 198 -0.61 -6.24 -0.44
N ILE A 199 -1.57 -6.53 -1.32
CA ILE A 199 -1.29 -6.93 -2.71
C ILE A 199 -0.45 -5.85 -3.43
N ARG A 200 -0.79 -4.58 -3.19
CA ARG A 200 -0.01 -3.47 -3.75
C ARG A 200 1.43 -3.47 -3.25
N GLN A 201 1.66 -3.75 -1.97
CA GLN A 201 2.99 -3.80 -1.38
C GLN A 201 3.78 -5.04 -1.81
N GLU A 202 3.13 -6.19 -1.93
CA GLU A 202 3.75 -7.48 -2.21
C GLU A 202 4.13 -7.66 -3.68
N SER A 203 3.24 -7.31 -4.59
CA SER A 203 3.39 -7.65 -6.01
C SER A 203 3.12 -6.51 -6.99
N PHE A 204 2.61 -5.36 -6.53
CA PHE A 204 2.02 -4.36 -7.43
C PHE A 204 1.01 -4.97 -8.41
N TYR A 205 0.19 -5.92 -7.92
CA TYR A 205 -0.84 -6.66 -8.69
C TYR A 205 -0.29 -7.54 -9.82
N GLN A 206 0.95 -8.00 -9.75
CA GLN A 206 1.48 -9.00 -10.68
C GLN A 206 1.22 -10.41 -10.16
N GLU A 207 0.51 -11.23 -10.97
CA GLU A 207 0.12 -12.59 -10.59
C GLU A 207 1.29 -13.59 -10.64
N ASP A 208 2.16 -13.44 -11.60
CA ASP A 208 3.24 -14.39 -11.95
C ASP A 208 4.58 -14.06 -11.27
N ILE A 209 4.60 -13.07 -10.38
CA ILE A 209 5.84 -12.64 -9.72
C ILE A 209 6.30 -13.67 -8.69
N GLU A 210 7.60 -13.95 -8.71
CA GLU A 210 8.29 -14.74 -7.71
C GLU A 210 9.43 -13.94 -7.08
N SER A 211 9.47 -13.93 -5.75
CA SER A 211 10.57 -13.28 -5.01
C SER A 211 11.85 -14.15 -5.01
N LYS A 212 12.97 -13.52 -4.69
CA LYS A 212 14.27 -14.24 -4.55
C LYS A 212 14.23 -15.36 -3.52
N VAL A 213 13.35 -15.29 -2.54
CA VAL A 213 13.18 -16.30 -1.48
C VAL A 213 12.07 -17.30 -1.78
N GLY A 214 11.42 -17.20 -2.96
CA GLY A 214 10.42 -18.15 -3.45
C GLY A 214 8.99 -17.88 -2.99
N ALA A 215 8.67 -16.66 -2.53
CA ALA A 215 7.30 -16.22 -2.35
C ALA A 215 6.65 -15.94 -3.71
N VAL A 216 5.36 -16.28 -3.89
CA VAL A 216 4.71 -16.33 -5.22
C VAL A 216 3.39 -15.59 -5.24
N GLY A 217 3.15 -14.87 -6.32
CA GLY A 217 1.85 -14.32 -6.72
C GLY A 217 1.45 -13.04 -6.03
N LEU A 218 0.19 -12.67 -6.16
CA LEU A 218 -0.37 -11.38 -5.73
C LEU A 218 -0.07 -11.02 -4.27
N MET A 219 -0.22 -11.98 -3.36
CA MET A 219 -0.01 -11.80 -1.92
C MET A 219 1.33 -12.41 -1.44
N GLN A 220 2.24 -12.72 -2.37
CA GLN A 220 3.59 -13.25 -2.10
C GLN A 220 3.63 -14.39 -1.05
N LEU A 221 2.83 -15.42 -1.29
CA LEU A 221 2.75 -16.54 -0.38
C LEU A 221 3.96 -17.47 -0.54
N MET A 222 4.59 -17.82 0.58
CA MET A 222 5.53 -18.93 0.61
C MET A 222 4.79 -20.24 0.33
N PRO A 223 5.28 -21.10 -0.59
CA PRO A 223 4.61 -22.37 -0.93
C PRO A 223 4.32 -23.25 0.27
N TYR A 224 5.18 -23.23 1.29
CA TYR A 224 4.94 -23.96 2.54
C TYR A 224 3.74 -23.40 3.29
N THR A 225 3.66 -22.08 3.47
CA THR A 225 2.54 -21.39 4.14
C THR A 225 1.22 -21.68 3.41
N ALA A 226 1.22 -21.56 2.09
CA ALA A 226 0.06 -21.84 1.26
C ALA A 226 -0.47 -23.28 1.44
N LYS A 227 0.43 -24.27 1.49
CA LYS A 227 0.07 -25.69 1.76
C LYS A 227 -0.54 -25.87 3.15
N VAL A 228 -0.01 -25.20 4.16
CA VAL A 228 -0.53 -25.29 5.54
C VAL A 228 -1.93 -24.69 5.60
N VAL A 229 -2.14 -23.49 5.04
CA VAL A 229 -3.45 -22.82 5.00
C VAL A 229 -4.46 -23.66 4.21
N ALA A 230 -4.09 -24.18 3.03
CA ALA A 230 -4.97 -25.01 2.22
C ALA A 230 -5.45 -26.27 2.98
N ARG A 231 -4.57 -26.95 3.73
CA ARG A 231 -4.95 -28.12 4.56
C ARG A 231 -5.97 -27.73 5.64
N ARG A 232 -5.80 -26.56 6.30
CA ARG A 232 -6.75 -26.07 7.33
C ARG A 232 -8.11 -25.75 6.74
N LEU A 233 -8.14 -25.32 5.49
CA LEU A 233 -9.38 -25.09 4.74
C LEU A 233 -9.97 -26.35 4.11
N ASN A 234 -9.40 -27.54 4.36
CA ASN A 234 -9.76 -28.80 3.71
C ASN A 234 -9.67 -28.72 2.16
N LEU A 235 -8.73 -27.93 1.66
CA LEU A 235 -8.45 -27.81 0.23
C LEU A 235 -7.23 -28.68 -0.15
N ARG A 236 -7.16 -29.05 -1.43
CA ARG A 236 -5.97 -29.66 -1.99
C ARG A 236 -4.78 -28.69 -1.84
N PRO A 237 -3.63 -29.13 -1.28
CA PRO A 237 -2.44 -28.30 -1.21
C PRO A 237 -1.97 -27.86 -2.61
N PRO A 238 -1.76 -26.56 -2.82
CA PRO A 238 -1.36 -26.05 -4.13
C PRO A 238 0.08 -26.45 -4.47
N ARG A 239 0.34 -26.61 -5.76
CA ARG A 239 1.69 -26.58 -6.31
C ARG A 239 2.14 -25.12 -6.39
N LYS A 240 3.43 -24.89 -6.58
CA LYS A 240 3.99 -23.54 -6.69
C LYS A 240 3.31 -22.69 -7.78
N TYR A 241 3.12 -23.27 -8.97
CA TYR A 241 2.49 -22.55 -10.09
C TYR A 241 0.99 -22.27 -9.88
N ASP A 242 0.31 -23.06 -9.07
CA ASP A 242 -1.08 -22.81 -8.73
C ASP A 242 -1.22 -21.47 -7.96
N LEU A 243 -0.15 -21.00 -7.29
CA LEU A 243 -0.10 -19.72 -6.58
C LEU A 243 0.03 -18.48 -7.51
N MET A 244 0.26 -18.68 -8.80
CA MET A 244 0.22 -17.62 -9.81
C MET A 244 -1.21 -17.30 -10.28
N HIS A 245 -2.21 -18.07 -9.83
CA HIS A 245 -3.61 -17.81 -10.13
C HIS A 245 -4.24 -16.95 -9.02
N ALA A 246 -4.86 -15.83 -9.42
CA ALA A 246 -5.41 -14.83 -8.51
C ALA A 246 -6.40 -15.42 -7.48
N ASP A 247 -7.32 -16.27 -7.92
CA ASP A 247 -8.35 -16.91 -7.08
C ASP A 247 -7.74 -17.78 -5.97
N ILE A 248 -6.72 -18.57 -6.28
CA ILE A 248 -6.01 -19.42 -5.32
C ILE A 248 -5.17 -18.56 -4.38
N ASN A 249 -4.41 -17.62 -4.93
CA ASN A 249 -3.48 -16.79 -4.17
C ASN A 249 -4.22 -15.89 -3.17
N ILE A 250 -5.23 -15.16 -3.62
CA ILE A 250 -6.04 -14.27 -2.76
C ILE A 250 -6.76 -15.09 -1.69
N LYS A 251 -7.39 -16.22 -2.06
CA LYS A 251 -8.08 -17.07 -1.09
C LYS A 251 -7.16 -17.53 0.04
N LEU A 252 -5.99 -18.04 -0.29
CA LEU A 252 -5.04 -18.54 0.71
C LEU A 252 -4.38 -17.39 1.47
N GLY A 253 -4.02 -16.30 0.82
CA GLY A 253 -3.40 -15.13 1.43
C GLY A 253 -4.30 -14.42 2.43
N VAL A 254 -5.58 -14.21 2.07
CA VAL A 254 -6.57 -13.63 2.98
C VAL A 254 -6.78 -14.52 4.21
N ASN A 255 -6.92 -15.85 4.02
CA ASN A 255 -7.09 -16.75 5.15
C ASN A 255 -5.83 -16.80 6.04
N TYR A 256 -4.63 -16.67 5.48
CA TYR A 256 -3.42 -16.51 6.28
C TYR A 256 -3.43 -15.20 7.07
N MET A 257 -3.86 -14.09 6.45
CA MET A 257 -3.98 -12.80 7.13
C MET A 257 -5.02 -12.85 8.26
N GLU A 258 -6.19 -13.48 8.05
CA GLU A 258 -7.19 -13.73 9.09
C GLU A 258 -6.60 -14.51 10.28
N GLU A 259 -5.78 -15.49 9.99
CA GLU A 259 -5.11 -16.29 11.01
C GLU A 259 -4.15 -15.46 11.86
N VAL A 260 -3.27 -14.69 11.23
CA VAL A 260 -2.34 -13.83 11.96
C VAL A 260 -3.07 -12.71 12.72
N PHE A 261 -4.16 -12.16 12.18
CA PHE A 261 -5.02 -11.24 12.93
C PHE A 261 -5.55 -11.88 14.21
N GLY A 262 -6.09 -13.10 14.12
CA GLY A 262 -6.58 -13.82 15.28
C GLY A 262 -5.50 -14.12 16.32
N GLN A 263 -4.27 -14.41 15.89
CA GLN A 263 -3.15 -14.67 16.79
C GLN A 263 -2.69 -13.46 17.62
N PHE A 264 -2.98 -12.24 17.15
CA PHE A 264 -2.56 -10.99 17.77
C PHE A 264 -3.74 -10.13 18.23
N GLU A 265 -4.86 -10.75 18.63
CA GLU A 265 -6.02 -10.06 19.21
C GLU A 265 -6.54 -8.92 18.31
N ASN A 266 -6.46 -9.10 17.00
CA ASN A 266 -6.79 -8.13 15.96
C ASN A 266 -5.90 -6.86 15.96
N ASN A 267 -4.70 -6.92 16.52
CA ASN A 267 -3.74 -5.83 16.41
C ASN A 267 -3.18 -5.78 14.98
N MET A 268 -3.55 -4.74 14.24
CA MET A 268 -3.19 -4.57 12.83
C MET A 268 -1.68 -4.49 12.62
N ILE A 269 -0.95 -3.75 13.46
CA ILE A 269 0.50 -3.58 13.34
C ILE A 269 1.19 -4.94 13.44
N ASN A 270 0.82 -5.72 14.47
CA ASN A 270 1.40 -7.04 14.70
C ASN A 270 1.00 -8.04 13.61
N ALA A 271 -0.22 -7.97 13.11
CA ALA A 271 -0.67 -8.82 12.02
C ALA A 271 0.09 -8.53 10.72
N ILE A 272 0.25 -7.26 10.34
CA ILE A 272 1.04 -6.84 9.16
C ILE A 272 2.50 -7.26 9.33
N ALA A 273 3.10 -6.99 10.51
CA ALA A 273 4.47 -7.39 10.80
C ALA A 273 4.67 -8.91 10.71
N SER A 274 3.67 -9.69 11.21
CA SER A 274 3.70 -11.15 11.16
C SER A 274 3.54 -11.71 9.75
N TYR A 275 2.79 -11.04 8.91
CA TYR A 275 2.66 -11.45 7.51
C TYR A 275 4.02 -11.47 6.81
N ASN A 276 4.87 -10.47 7.08
CA ASN A 276 6.21 -10.35 6.50
C ASN A 276 7.27 -11.19 7.25
N ALA A 277 7.37 -11.04 8.59
CA ALA A 277 8.45 -11.64 9.38
C ALA A 277 8.08 -12.98 10.04
N GLY A 278 6.82 -13.36 9.98
CA GLY A 278 6.29 -14.52 10.68
C GLY A 278 5.94 -14.26 12.16
N PRO A 279 4.95 -14.99 12.70
CA PRO A 279 4.39 -14.72 14.03
C PRO A 279 5.37 -14.96 15.18
N VAL A 280 6.35 -15.84 15.01
CA VAL A 280 7.35 -16.13 16.05
C VAL A 280 8.25 -14.92 16.33
N ALA A 281 8.67 -14.21 15.30
CA ALA A 281 9.49 -13.01 15.44
C ALA A 281 8.70 -11.89 16.14
N VAL A 282 7.47 -11.66 15.71
CA VAL A 282 6.63 -10.59 16.26
C VAL A 282 6.28 -10.82 17.73
N LYS A 283 5.97 -12.05 18.12
CA LYS A 283 5.76 -12.38 19.55
C LYS A 283 6.95 -12.04 20.43
N LYS A 284 8.19 -12.23 19.94
CA LYS A 284 9.39 -11.81 20.66
C LYS A 284 9.48 -10.30 20.79
N TRP A 285 9.16 -9.56 19.73
CA TRP A 285 9.21 -8.09 19.75
C TRP A 285 8.14 -7.49 20.67
N MET A 286 6.92 -8.04 20.67
CA MET A 286 5.87 -7.62 21.59
C MET A 286 6.31 -7.72 23.05
N ASN A 287 6.97 -8.80 23.43
CA ASN A 287 7.47 -8.98 24.80
C ASN A 287 8.57 -7.98 25.19
N LEU A 288 9.35 -7.51 24.21
CA LEU A 288 10.42 -6.52 24.46
C LEU A 288 9.89 -5.08 24.58
N TYR A 289 8.75 -4.77 23.96
CA TYR A 289 8.24 -3.39 23.82
C TYR A 289 6.79 -3.24 24.30
N GLN A 290 6.38 -3.98 25.34
CA GLN A 290 4.99 -4.07 25.82
C GLN A 290 4.37 -2.71 26.20
N GLU A 291 5.15 -1.80 26.75
CA GLU A 291 4.70 -0.48 27.21
C GLU A 291 5.01 0.64 26.22
N ALA A 292 5.51 0.31 25.04
CA ALA A 292 5.86 1.32 24.05
C ALA A 292 4.60 1.94 23.43
N ASP A 293 4.66 3.24 23.21
CA ASP A 293 3.75 3.94 22.29
C ASP A 293 3.83 3.27 20.91
N LYS A 294 2.71 3.20 20.19
CA LYS A 294 2.62 2.46 18.92
C LYS A 294 3.57 3.00 17.85
N ASP A 295 3.78 4.32 17.79
CA ASP A 295 4.74 4.93 16.87
C ASP A 295 6.16 4.46 17.20
N TYR A 296 6.52 4.47 18.48
CA TYR A 296 7.81 3.99 18.95
C TYR A 296 7.98 2.47 18.74
N TYR A 297 6.92 1.69 18.98
CA TYR A 297 6.93 0.26 18.71
C TYR A 297 7.26 -0.09 17.27
N ILE A 298 6.62 0.59 16.29
CA ILE A 298 6.90 0.37 14.86
C ILE A 298 8.38 0.65 14.55
N GLU A 299 8.92 1.77 15.06
CA GLU A 299 10.33 2.12 14.82
C GLU A 299 11.31 1.18 15.54
N SER A 300 10.86 0.51 16.59
CA SER A 300 11.66 -0.46 17.35
C SER A 300 11.64 -1.86 16.75
N ILE A 301 10.88 -2.12 15.70
CA ILE A 301 10.90 -3.41 14.97
C ILE A 301 12.33 -3.66 14.49
N PRO A 302 13.00 -4.75 14.97
CA PRO A 302 14.42 -4.96 14.71
C PRO A 302 14.77 -5.19 13.23
N TYR A 303 13.86 -5.84 12.49
CA TYR A 303 14.06 -6.08 11.06
C TYR A 303 13.67 -4.84 10.27
N GLU A 304 14.66 -4.20 9.65
CA GLU A 304 14.46 -2.98 8.86
C GLU A 304 13.45 -3.20 7.72
N GLU A 305 13.53 -4.33 7.03
CA GLU A 305 12.59 -4.71 5.99
C GLU A 305 11.15 -4.73 6.54
N THR A 306 10.93 -5.43 7.66
CA THR A 306 9.59 -5.53 8.27
C THR A 306 9.10 -4.18 8.80
N ARG A 307 9.98 -3.39 9.42
CA ARG A 307 9.65 -2.03 9.89
C ARG A 307 9.17 -1.15 8.73
N ASN A 308 9.88 -1.18 7.62
CA ASN A 308 9.49 -0.42 6.43
C ASN A 308 8.23 -1.00 5.78
N TYR A 309 8.08 -2.33 5.75
CA TYR A 309 6.89 -3.01 5.24
C TYR A 309 5.62 -2.58 6.00
N VAL A 310 5.65 -2.60 7.33
CA VAL A 310 4.52 -2.15 8.17
C VAL A 310 4.11 -0.72 7.83
N LYS A 311 5.06 0.20 7.74
CA LYS A 311 4.80 1.60 7.40
C LYS A 311 4.20 1.75 6.00
N GLN A 312 4.71 1.03 5.02
CA GLN A 312 4.22 1.10 3.64
C GLN A 312 2.80 0.50 3.50
N VAL A 313 2.54 -0.64 4.13
CA VAL A 313 1.19 -1.24 4.11
C VAL A 313 0.17 -0.34 4.80
N LEU A 314 0.50 0.24 5.95
CA LEU A 314 -0.37 1.18 6.64
C LEU A 314 -0.64 2.44 5.82
N ALA A 315 0.39 3.04 5.21
CA ALA A 315 0.22 4.19 4.34
C ALA A 315 -0.68 3.87 3.14
N ASN A 316 -0.43 2.74 2.46
CA ASN A 316 -1.28 2.27 1.38
C ASN A 316 -2.73 2.08 1.85
N TYR A 317 -2.93 1.44 3.01
CA TYR A 317 -4.26 1.20 3.56
C TYR A 317 -5.02 2.49 3.83
N TRP A 318 -4.38 3.50 4.43
CA TRP A 318 -5.02 4.80 4.69
C TRP A 318 -5.37 5.53 3.40
N ILE A 319 -4.53 5.46 2.36
CA ILE A 319 -4.84 6.01 1.04
C ILE A 319 -6.07 5.29 0.43
N TYR A 320 -6.08 3.95 0.45
CA TYR A 320 -7.25 3.19 -0.01
C TYR A 320 -8.51 3.58 0.77
N ARG A 321 -8.40 3.81 2.07
CA ARG A 321 -9.52 4.28 2.89
C ARG A 321 -9.99 5.67 2.49
N GLU A 322 -9.10 6.62 2.25
CA GLU A 322 -9.49 7.96 1.80
C GLU A 322 -10.13 7.96 0.40
N LEU A 323 -9.70 7.03 -0.47
CA LEU A 323 -10.22 6.95 -1.84
C LEU A 323 -11.57 6.22 -1.92
N TYR A 324 -11.77 5.19 -1.12
CA TYR A 324 -12.84 4.21 -1.36
C TYR A 324 -13.73 3.92 -0.15
N SER A 325 -13.67 4.69 0.93
CA SER A 325 -14.56 4.54 2.09
C SER A 325 -15.49 5.72 2.39
#